data_b5b733e4ab5196500dc6784dca1f21b8
#
_entry.id   b5b733e4ab5196500dc6784dca1f21b8
#
_cell.length_a   1.000
_cell.length_b   1.000
_cell.length_c   1.000
_cell.angle_alpha   90.00
_cell.angle_beta   90.00
_cell.angle_gamma   90.00
#
_symmetry.space_group_name_H-M   'P 1'
#
loop_
_entity.id
_entity.type
_entity.pdbx_description
1 polymer ?
#
loop_
_entity_poly.entity_id
_entity_poly.type
_entity_poly.pdbx_seq_one_letter_code
_entity_poly.pdbx_strand_id
1 'polypeptide(L)'
;MVKHFFTSESVTEGHPDKICDQVSDAILDAVLEKDKEAHVACETTVTTGMAHIMGEISTKANVDIPQIARNVIKEIGYNSSECGFDGNTCAVITSLDTQSADIAMGVNESYEFKDGENHIYNSIGAGDQGMMFGYACDETPELMPAAISYAHRLSRKLADVRKKGKLDYLRPDGKTQVTVEYNDDKIARVEAIVVSTQHDESVTLEQIRADIKKYVIEPVIPCELIDESTKIFVNPTGRFVIGGPVGDSGLTGRKIIVDTYGGFSRHGGGAFSGKDPTKVDRSAAYAARYVAKNIVGAGIARKCEVQLAYAIGVAKPVSVFVDSFGTSEYTNEELADAVNKVFDLRPAAIIESLNLRDTKYRPTAAYGHMGREELGVSWEKTDKTEELKKALNVK
;
A
#
# COMPACT_ATOMS: atom_id res chain seq x y z
N MET A 1 -31.53 -13.26 4.06
CA MET A 1 -30.49 -12.71 3.13
C MET A 1 -30.28 -11.25 3.49
N VAL A 2 -29.12 -10.92 4.01
CA VAL A 2 -28.76 -9.54 4.37
C VAL A 2 -27.99 -8.95 3.19
N LYS A 3 -28.60 -7.95 2.55
CA LYS A 3 -27.99 -7.22 1.44
C LYS A 3 -27.27 -5.99 1.97
N HIS A 4 -26.00 -5.81 1.56
CA HIS A 4 -25.24 -4.59 1.86
C HIS A 4 -24.31 -4.22 0.70
N PHE A 5 -23.82 -2.99 0.72
CA PHE A 5 -22.89 -2.47 -0.27
C PHE A 5 -21.60 -2.06 0.41
N PHE A 6 -20.49 -2.30 -0.27
CA PHE A 6 -19.20 -1.77 0.17
C PHE A 6 -18.45 -1.11 -0.98
N THR A 7 -17.84 0.01 -0.71
CA THR A 7 -17.16 0.84 -1.72
C THR A 7 -15.71 1.04 -1.34
N SER A 8 -14.81 0.82 -2.30
CA SER A 8 -13.41 1.18 -2.18
C SER A 8 -12.96 2.02 -3.38
N GLU A 9 -11.96 2.85 -3.16
CA GLU A 9 -11.36 3.68 -4.21
C GLU A 9 -9.87 3.36 -4.39
N SER A 10 -9.36 3.68 -5.57
CA SER A 10 -7.95 3.66 -5.89
C SER A 10 -7.60 4.85 -6.80
N VAL A 11 -6.32 5.12 -6.93
CA VAL A 11 -5.81 6.21 -7.77
C VAL A 11 -4.69 5.69 -8.67
N THR A 12 -4.45 6.39 -9.78
CA THR A 12 -3.33 6.08 -10.66
C THR A 12 -1.99 6.51 -10.04
N GLU A 13 -0.90 6.01 -10.60
CA GLU A 13 0.46 6.41 -10.25
C GLU A 13 0.72 7.92 -10.43
N GLY A 14 -0.07 8.60 -11.27
CA GLY A 14 0.03 10.04 -11.55
C GLY A 14 -0.81 10.93 -10.64
N HIS A 15 -1.57 10.37 -9.69
CA HIS A 15 -2.22 11.16 -8.66
C HIS A 15 -1.17 11.86 -7.79
N PRO A 16 -1.34 13.15 -7.39
CA PRO A 16 -0.33 13.92 -6.67
C PRO A 16 0.24 13.22 -5.44
N ASP A 17 -0.62 12.64 -4.57
CA ASP A 17 -0.15 11.90 -3.40
C ASP A 17 0.66 10.66 -3.79
N LYS A 18 0.30 9.98 -4.88
CA LYS A 18 1.02 8.79 -5.35
C LYS A 18 2.33 9.11 -6.07
N ILE A 19 2.47 10.29 -6.65
CA ILE A 19 3.78 10.79 -7.09
C ILE A 19 4.69 10.90 -5.88
N CYS A 20 4.22 11.49 -4.78
CA CYS A 20 4.99 11.67 -3.55
C CYS A 20 5.43 10.33 -2.96
N ASP A 21 4.52 9.37 -2.82
CA ASP A 21 4.82 8.03 -2.32
C ASP A 21 5.89 7.33 -3.17
N GLN A 22 5.77 7.39 -4.50
CA GLN A 22 6.75 6.79 -5.40
C GLN A 22 8.12 7.47 -5.36
N VAL A 23 8.17 8.80 -5.21
CA VAL A 23 9.44 9.53 -5.06
C VAL A 23 10.12 9.15 -3.76
N SER A 24 9.38 9.14 -2.65
CA SER A 24 9.89 8.79 -1.32
C SER A 24 10.42 7.35 -1.28
N ASP A 25 9.68 6.39 -1.85
CA ASP A 25 10.13 4.99 -1.91
C ASP A 25 11.27 4.77 -2.93
N ALA A 26 11.35 5.54 -4.01
CA ALA A 26 12.49 5.47 -4.92
C ALA A 26 13.79 5.97 -4.28
N ILE A 27 13.70 6.99 -3.42
CA ILE A 27 14.84 7.47 -2.64
C ILE A 27 15.26 6.42 -1.62
N LEU A 28 14.30 5.83 -0.89
CA LEU A 28 14.53 4.72 0.03
C LEU A 28 15.23 3.55 -0.67
N ASP A 29 14.72 3.11 -1.82
CA ASP A 29 15.30 2.01 -2.59
C ASP A 29 16.75 2.29 -3.00
N ALA A 30 17.04 3.52 -3.43
CA ALA A 30 18.39 3.93 -3.83
C ALA A 30 19.37 3.99 -2.66
N VAL A 31 18.89 4.37 -1.46
CA VAL A 31 19.67 4.36 -0.24
C VAL A 31 19.95 2.93 0.21
N LEU A 32 18.90 2.09 0.33
CA LEU A 32 19.03 0.71 0.82
C LEU A 32 19.85 -0.18 -0.15
N GLU A 33 19.89 0.13 -1.42
CA GLU A 33 20.75 -0.58 -2.37
C GLU A 33 22.23 -0.47 -2.03
N LYS A 34 22.65 0.69 -1.45
CA LYS A 34 24.04 0.98 -1.11
C LYS A 34 24.35 0.84 0.39
N ASP A 35 23.33 0.99 1.25
CA ASP A 35 23.47 0.94 2.71
C ASP A 35 22.21 0.29 3.33
N LYS A 36 22.31 -1.01 3.60
CA LYS A 36 21.21 -1.80 4.17
C LYS A 36 20.85 -1.40 5.61
N GLU A 37 21.77 -0.77 6.32
CA GLU A 37 21.58 -0.33 7.70
C GLU A 37 21.14 1.14 7.81
N ALA A 38 20.84 1.78 6.69
CA ALA A 38 20.39 3.17 6.67
C ALA A 38 19.06 3.34 7.41
N HIS A 39 18.93 4.48 8.09
CA HIS A 39 17.66 4.93 8.66
C HIS A 39 17.10 6.03 7.77
N VAL A 40 15.89 5.81 7.27
CA VAL A 40 15.22 6.70 6.33
C VAL A 40 13.79 6.97 6.79
N ALA A 41 13.47 8.24 6.91
CA ALA A 41 12.14 8.78 7.03
C ALA A 41 12.04 9.94 6.04
N CYS A 42 11.66 9.63 4.79
CA CYS A 42 11.67 10.56 3.67
C CYS A 42 10.26 10.86 3.21
N GLU A 43 9.87 12.11 3.27
CA GLU A 43 8.58 12.59 2.81
C GLU A 43 8.74 13.51 1.61
N THR A 44 7.75 13.50 0.75
CA THR A 44 7.72 14.34 -0.47
C THR A 44 6.41 15.10 -0.51
N THR A 45 6.47 16.36 -0.93
CA THR A 45 5.29 17.12 -1.34
C THR A 45 5.45 17.55 -2.79
N VAL A 46 4.35 17.61 -3.52
CA VAL A 46 4.29 18.19 -4.88
C VAL A 46 3.16 19.21 -4.97
N THR A 47 3.41 20.26 -5.73
CA THR A 47 2.42 21.25 -6.09
C THR A 47 2.80 21.86 -7.45
N THR A 48 2.10 22.88 -7.92
CA THR A 48 2.41 23.54 -9.20
C THR A 48 3.91 23.86 -9.33
N GLY A 49 4.57 23.20 -10.28
CA GLY A 49 5.96 23.47 -10.64
C GLY A 49 7.03 23.09 -9.60
N MET A 50 6.69 22.40 -8.52
CA MET A 50 7.62 22.09 -7.44
C MET A 50 7.43 20.67 -6.86
N ALA A 51 8.54 20.01 -6.56
CA ALA A 51 8.64 18.87 -5.65
C ALA A 51 9.57 19.23 -4.50
N HIS A 52 9.16 19.01 -3.26
CA HIS A 52 9.96 19.22 -2.06
C HIS A 52 10.11 17.89 -1.32
N ILE A 53 11.35 17.49 -1.10
CA ILE A 53 11.74 16.28 -0.39
C ILE A 53 12.28 16.70 0.98
N MET A 54 11.73 16.14 2.06
CA MET A 54 12.06 16.50 3.43
C MET A 54 12.10 15.26 4.32
N GLY A 55 12.66 15.40 5.50
CA GLY A 55 12.73 14.34 6.52
C GLY A 55 14.14 14.07 6.99
N GLU A 56 14.36 12.87 7.52
CA GLU A 56 15.62 12.46 8.12
C GLU A 56 16.19 11.23 7.41
N ILE A 57 17.45 11.32 6.98
CA ILE A 57 18.20 10.23 6.36
C ILE A 57 19.58 10.11 7.00
N SER A 58 19.79 9.00 7.74
CA SER A 58 21.09 8.63 8.29
C SER A 58 21.67 7.48 7.48
N THR A 59 22.66 7.75 6.65
CA THR A 59 23.25 6.76 5.74
C THR A 59 24.70 7.08 5.40
N LYS A 60 25.44 6.04 5.00
CA LYS A 60 26.75 6.16 4.37
C LYS A 60 26.67 6.24 2.84
N ALA A 61 25.46 6.03 2.27
CA ALA A 61 25.25 6.09 0.85
C ALA A 61 25.25 7.54 0.34
N ASN A 62 25.80 7.74 -0.85
CA ASN A 62 25.65 8.99 -1.59
C ASN A 62 24.70 8.75 -2.76
N VAL A 63 23.54 9.40 -2.76
CA VAL A 63 22.50 9.32 -3.78
C VAL A 63 22.11 10.70 -4.29
N ASP A 64 21.84 10.80 -5.59
CA ASP A 64 21.37 12.04 -6.21
C ASP A 64 19.85 12.15 -6.10
N ILE A 65 19.40 12.63 -4.94
CA ILE A 65 17.97 12.73 -4.60
C ILE A 65 17.19 13.57 -5.61
N PRO A 66 17.64 14.77 -6.02
CA PRO A 66 16.96 15.55 -7.05
C PRO A 66 16.80 14.79 -8.37
N GLN A 67 17.82 14.05 -8.81
CA GLN A 67 17.75 13.30 -10.05
C GLN A 67 16.80 12.10 -9.95
N ILE A 68 16.77 11.42 -8.79
CA ILE A 68 15.81 10.32 -8.52
C ILE A 68 14.37 10.86 -8.62
N ALA A 69 14.07 11.97 -7.94
CA ALA A 69 12.74 12.58 -8.00
C ALA A 69 12.31 12.93 -9.43
N ARG A 70 13.21 13.58 -10.20
CA ARG A 70 12.95 13.92 -11.61
C ARG A 70 12.67 12.68 -12.46
N ASN A 71 13.43 11.63 -12.28
CA ASN A 71 13.27 10.39 -13.05
C ASN A 71 11.91 9.74 -12.75
N VAL A 72 11.51 9.65 -11.48
CA VAL A 72 10.20 9.12 -11.08
C VAL A 72 9.06 9.92 -11.71
N ILE A 73 9.11 11.24 -11.59
CA ILE A 73 8.10 12.14 -12.15
C ILE A 73 7.94 11.95 -13.67
N LYS A 74 9.08 11.85 -14.38
CA LYS A 74 9.09 11.61 -15.84
C LYS A 74 8.55 10.22 -16.21
N GLU A 75 8.93 9.18 -15.50
CA GLU A 75 8.49 7.80 -15.75
C GLU A 75 7.00 7.61 -15.52
N ILE A 76 6.41 8.36 -14.60
CA ILE A 76 4.96 8.42 -14.38
C ILE A 76 4.27 9.01 -15.62
N GLY A 77 4.92 9.94 -16.34
CA GLY A 77 4.39 10.57 -17.54
C GLY A 77 4.29 12.08 -17.47
N TYR A 78 4.81 12.71 -16.41
CA TYR A 78 4.95 14.17 -16.32
C TYR A 78 6.31 14.59 -16.90
N ASN A 79 6.41 14.57 -18.23
CA ASN A 79 7.63 14.77 -18.99
C ASN A 79 7.52 15.91 -20.02
N SER A 80 6.44 16.68 -19.98
CA SER A 80 6.16 17.83 -20.85
C SER A 80 5.38 18.89 -20.09
N SER A 81 5.64 20.15 -20.42
CA SER A 81 4.88 21.30 -19.90
C SER A 81 3.39 21.28 -20.27
N GLU A 82 2.99 20.55 -21.31
CA GLU A 82 1.59 20.34 -21.69
C GLU A 82 0.79 19.58 -20.62
N CYS A 83 1.46 18.77 -19.79
CA CYS A 83 0.84 18.11 -18.64
C CYS A 83 0.67 19.04 -17.44
N GLY A 84 1.12 20.30 -17.53
CA GLY A 84 1.09 21.28 -16.45
C GLY A 84 2.16 21.07 -15.36
N PHE A 85 2.72 19.88 -15.25
CA PHE A 85 3.82 19.51 -14.36
C PHE A 85 4.87 18.74 -15.17
N ASP A 86 6.14 19.10 -15.03
CA ASP A 86 7.21 18.52 -15.85
C ASP A 86 8.45 18.23 -15.01
N GLY A 87 8.82 16.95 -14.90
CA GLY A 87 10.01 16.50 -14.19
C GLY A 87 11.33 17.05 -14.72
N ASN A 88 11.37 17.57 -15.96
CA ASN A 88 12.57 18.20 -16.50
C ASN A 88 12.78 19.62 -15.94
N THR A 89 11.70 20.36 -15.68
CA THR A 89 11.74 21.80 -15.41
C THR A 89 11.22 22.20 -14.03
N CYS A 90 10.49 21.32 -13.32
CA CYS A 90 9.99 21.62 -11.98
C CYS A 90 11.14 21.93 -11.00
N ALA A 91 10.90 22.79 -10.02
CA ALA A 91 11.82 22.97 -8.91
C ALA A 91 11.88 21.67 -8.08
N VAL A 92 13.07 21.22 -7.73
CA VAL A 92 13.25 20.12 -6.76
C VAL A 92 14.06 20.68 -5.59
N ILE A 93 13.41 20.76 -4.43
CA ILE A 93 13.97 21.31 -3.19
C ILE A 93 14.17 20.15 -2.22
N THR A 94 15.26 20.17 -1.48
CA THR A 94 15.57 19.18 -0.45
C THR A 94 15.80 19.86 0.89
N SER A 95 15.15 19.33 1.96
CA SER A 95 15.32 19.73 3.34
C SER A 95 15.47 18.46 4.17
N LEU A 96 16.68 17.92 4.20
CA LEU A 96 16.98 16.62 4.80
C LEU A 96 18.02 16.79 5.90
N ASP A 97 17.70 16.24 7.07
CA ASP A 97 18.56 16.17 8.24
C ASP A 97 19.02 14.74 8.54
N THR A 98 19.86 14.58 9.55
CA THR A 98 20.17 13.26 10.12
C THR A 98 19.20 12.94 11.26
N GLN A 99 18.95 11.66 11.51
CA GLN A 99 18.11 11.23 12.62
C GLN A 99 18.62 11.78 13.96
N SER A 100 17.71 12.22 14.83
CA SER A 100 18.02 12.67 16.18
C SER A 100 18.76 11.60 16.98
N ALA A 101 19.82 12.01 17.70
CA ALA A 101 20.58 11.11 18.57
C ALA A 101 19.73 10.52 19.71
N ASP A 102 18.74 11.27 20.20
CA ASP A 102 17.83 10.82 21.27
C ASP A 102 16.93 9.68 20.79
N ILE A 103 16.41 9.78 19.56
CA ILE A 103 15.61 8.71 18.93
C ILE A 103 16.50 7.48 18.70
N ALA A 104 17.72 7.67 18.18
CA ALA A 104 18.65 6.58 17.92
C ALA A 104 18.99 5.78 19.18
N MET A 105 19.21 6.44 20.32
CA MET A 105 19.48 5.77 21.61
C MET A 105 18.31 4.90 22.11
N GLY A 106 17.07 5.30 21.83
CA GLY A 106 15.88 4.55 22.23
C GLY A 106 15.60 3.32 21.37
N VAL A 107 16.03 3.35 20.10
CA VAL A 107 15.69 2.33 19.09
C VAL A 107 16.82 1.33 18.87
N ASN A 108 18.08 1.76 18.90
CA ASN A 108 19.25 0.94 18.61
C ASN A 108 19.55 -0.13 19.68
N GLU A 109 19.02 0.02 20.88
CA GLU A 109 19.07 -0.99 21.95
C GLU A 109 17.71 -1.07 22.63
N SER A 110 17.01 -2.18 22.48
CA SER A 110 15.68 -2.36 23.07
C SER A 110 15.70 -2.37 24.60
N TYR A 111 14.52 -2.19 25.20
CA TYR A 111 14.30 -2.33 26.63
C TYR A 111 14.73 -3.73 27.13
N GLU A 112 14.34 -4.79 26.42
CA GLU A 112 14.67 -6.17 26.76
C GLU A 112 16.15 -6.44 26.69
N PHE A 113 16.87 -5.87 25.71
CA PHE A 113 18.32 -6.01 25.59
C PHE A 113 19.04 -5.32 26.76
N LYS A 114 18.61 -4.12 27.15
CA LYS A 114 19.14 -3.38 28.32
C LYS A 114 18.87 -4.09 29.63
N ASP A 115 17.75 -4.83 29.73
CA ASP A 115 17.37 -5.63 30.90
C ASP A 115 18.07 -7.01 30.95
N GLY A 116 18.94 -7.32 29.99
CA GLY A 116 19.81 -8.51 29.98
C GLY A 116 19.26 -9.69 29.19
N GLU A 117 18.15 -9.55 28.45
CA GLU A 117 17.64 -10.57 27.53
C GLU A 117 18.46 -10.57 26.22
N ASN A 118 19.64 -11.22 26.21
CA ASN A 118 20.59 -11.23 25.09
C ASN A 118 20.16 -12.14 23.93
N HIS A 119 18.95 -11.96 23.41
CA HIS A 119 18.52 -12.63 22.18
C HIS A 119 18.75 -11.70 20.99
N ILE A 120 19.21 -12.25 19.84
CA ILE A 120 19.55 -11.46 18.66
C ILE A 120 18.38 -10.56 18.20
N TYR A 121 17.14 -11.04 18.29
CA TYR A 121 15.96 -10.27 17.91
C TYR A 121 15.46 -9.28 18.97
N ASN A 122 16.11 -9.24 20.13
CA ASN A 122 15.91 -8.19 21.12
C ASN A 122 16.87 -7.01 20.92
N SER A 123 17.76 -7.07 19.92
CA SER A 123 18.75 -5.99 19.67
C SER A 123 18.12 -4.66 19.27
N ILE A 124 16.98 -4.69 18.55
CA ILE A 124 16.29 -3.50 18.03
C ILE A 124 14.93 -3.37 18.68
N GLY A 125 14.64 -2.22 19.30
CA GLY A 125 13.31 -1.87 19.77
C GLY A 125 12.45 -1.31 18.63
N ALA A 126 11.14 -1.24 18.84
CA ALA A 126 10.25 -0.59 17.89
C ALA A 126 10.63 0.89 17.71
N GLY A 127 10.69 1.34 16.46
CA GLY A 127 11.10 2.71 16.11
C GLY A 127 10.11 3.78 16.54
N ASP A 128 8.89 3.40 16.85
CA ASP A 128 7.84 4.24 17.40
C ASP A 128 6.83 3.39 18.19
N GLN A 129 5.97 4.06 18.95
CA GLN A 129 4.74 3.47 19.45
C GLN A 129 3.71 3.43 18.32
N GLY A 130 2.77 2.48 18.37
CA GLY A 130 1.69 2.45 17.40
C GLY A 130 0.94 1.13 17.36
N MET A 131 -0.12 1.13 16.57
CA MET A 131 -0.89 -0.07 16.24
C MET A 131 -0.93 -0.25 14.73
N MET A 132 -0.71 -1.47 14.25
CA MET A 132 -0.67 -1.82 12.84
C MET A 132 -1.67 -2.93 12.59
N PHE A 133 -2.30 -2.92 11.41
CA PHE A 133 -3.32 -3.88 11.04
C PHE A 133 -2.94 -4.62 9.77
N GLY A 134 -3.26 -5.92 9.77
CA GLY A 134 -3.25 -6.77 8.60
C GLY A 134 -4.62 -7.39 8.38
N TYR A 135 -4.97 -7.65 7.13
CA TYR A 135 -6.25 -8.25 6.77
C TYR A 135 -6.10 -9.21 5.60
N ALA A 136 -6.93 -10.23 5.57
CA ALA A 136 -7.12 -11.11 4.43
C ALA A 136 -8.56 -11.65 4.41
N CYS A 137 -9.07 -11.96 3.22
CA CYS A 137 -10.36 -12.62 3.03
C CYS A 137 -10.35 -13.47 1.74
N ASP A 138 -11.29 -14.39 1.64
CA ASP A 138 -11.43 -15.35 0.53
C ASP A 138 -12.17 -14.79 -0.70
N GLU A 139 -12.26 -13.46 -0.84
CA GLU A 139 -13.04 -12.83 -1.92
C GLU A 139 -12.33 -12.81 -3.27
N THR A 140 -11.01 -12.81 -3.29
CA THR A 140 -10.19 -12.80 -4.51
C THR A 140 -9.04 -13.81 -4.40
N PRO A 141 -8.42 -14.23 -5.52
CA PRO A 141 -7.29 -15.17 -5.47
C PRO A 141 -6.11 -14.69 -4.63
N GLU A 142 -5.83 -13.39 -4.63
CA GLU A 142 -4.80 -12.75 -3.83
C GLU A 142 -5.17 -12.57 -2.34
N LEU A 143 -6.35 -13.07 -1.94
CA LEU A 143 -6.92 -12.96 -0.59
C LEU A 143 -7.09 -11.51 -0.13
N MET A 144 -7.64 -10.68 -1.02
CA MET A 144 -7.97 -9.27 -0.82
C MET A 144 -9.48 -9.03 -0.95
N PRO A 145 -10.01 -7.97 -0.31
CA PRO A 145 -11.39 -7.54 -0.56
C PRO A 145 -11.60 -7.16 -2.03
N ALA A 146 -12.71 -7.61 -2.61
CA ALA A 146 -12.99 -7.44 -4.03
C ALA A 146 -13.09 -5.97 -4.46
N ALA A 147 -13.72 -5.12 -3.65
CA ALA A 147 -13.92 -3.73 -4.01
C ALA A 147 -12.58 -2.99 -4.23
N ILE A 148 -11.61 -3.14 -3.32
CA ILE A 148 -10.30 -2.51 -3.48
C ILE A 148 -9.46 -3.20 -4.56
N SER A 149 -9.52 -4.52 -4.68
CA SER A 149 -8.82 -5.26 -5.72
C SER A 149 -9.26 -4.80 -7.11
N TYR A 150 -10.57 -4.68 -7.37
CA TYR A 150 -11.06 -4.16 -8.65
C TYR A 150 -10.71 -2.68 -8.85
N ALA A 151 -10.79 -1.84 -7.82
CA ALA A 151 -10.39 -0.44 -7.93
C ALA A 151 -8.90 -0.31 -8.32
N HIS A 152 -8.01 -1.08 -7.72
CA HIS A 152 -6.59 -1.13 -8.09
C HIS A 152 -6.37 -1.61 -9.52
N ARG A 153 -7.04 -2.69 -9.91
CA ARG A 153 -6.93 -3.24 -11.27
C ARG A 153 -7.42 -2.23 -12.32
N LEU A 154 -8.49 -1.48 -12.04
CA LEU A 154 -8.98 -0.42 -12.93
C LEU A 154 -7.97 0.74 -13.04
N SER A 155 -7.43 1.23 -11.91
CA SER A 155 -6.43 2.30 -11.90
C SER A 155 -5.15 1.88 -12.64
N ARG A 156 -4.68 0.64 -12.43
CA ARG A 156 -3.52 0.08 -13.15
C ARG A 156 -3.80 -0.05 -14.64
N LYS A 157 -4.99 -0.54 -15.01
CA LYS A 157 -5.38 -0.67 -16.42
C LYS A 157 -5.48 0.67 -17.12
N LEU A 158 -5.98 1.71 -16.41
CA LEU A 158 -6.03 3.07 -16.92
C LEU A 158 -4.63 3.61 -17.25
N ALA A 159 -3.66 3.43 -16.35
CA ALA A 159 -2.27 3.79 -16.61
C ALA A 159 -1.64 2.94 -17.74
N ASP A 160 -1.96 1.66 -17.82
CA ASP A 160 -1.44 0.74 -18.84
C ASP A 160 -1.88 1.13 -20.24
N VAL A 161 -3.17 1.43 -20.47
CA VAL A 161 -3.66 1.85 -21.79
C VAL A 161 -3.09 3.21 -22.22
N ARG A 162 -2.81 4.10 -21.27
CA ARG A 162 -2.10 5.36 -21.52
C ARG A 162 -0.64 5.13 -21.93
N LYS A 163 0.12 4.41 -21.08
CA LYS A 163 1.56 4.17 -21.31
C LYS A 163 1.85 3.37 -22.57
N LYS A 164 0.95 2.48 -22.97
CA LYS A 164 1.06 1.70 -24.22
C LYS A 164 0.57 2.49 -25.47
N GLY A 165 0.16 3.74 -25.30
CA GLY A 165 -0.33 4.56 -26.41
C GLY A 165 -1.64 4.07 -27.03
N LYS A 166 -2.42 3.26 -26.30
CA LYS A 166 -3.73 2.81 -26.79
C LYS A 166 -4.77 3.91 -26.72
N LEU A 167 -4.70 4.74 -25.68
CA LEU A 167 -5.48 5.94 -25.46
C LEU A 167 -4.49 7.08 -25.17
N ASP A 168 -3.92 7.64 -26.21
CA ASP A 168 -2.82 8.63 -26.17
C ASP A 168 -3.24 10.00 -25.63
N TYR A 169 -4.53 10.29 -25.67
CA TYR A 169 -5.12 11.50 -25.08
C TYR A 169 -5.23 11.44 -23.54
N LEU A 170 -5.01 10.30 -22.89
CA LEU A 170 -5.03 10.20 -21.44
C LEU A 170 -3.80 10.85 -20.81
N ARG A 171 -4.02 11.54 -19.69
CA ARG A 171 -2.98 12.14 -18.86
C ARG A 171 -2.77 11.30 -17.60
N PRO A 172 -1.68 11.54 -16.82
CA PRO A 172 -1.30 10.61 -15.76
C PRO A 172 -2.27 10.53 -14.57
N ASP A 173 -2.99 11.59 -14.23
CA ASP A 173 -3.87 11.64 -13.07
C ASP A 173 -5.21 10.93 -13.31
N GLY A 174 -5.65 10.19 -12.31
CA GLY A 174 -6.94 9.50 -12.38
C GLY A 174 -7.30 8.79 -11.08
N LYS A 175 -8.60 8.55 -10.93
CA LYS A 175 -9.18 7.85 -9.77
C LYS A 175 -10.19 6.81 -10.23
N THR A 176 -10.30 5.74 -9.47
CA THR A 176 -11.32 4.71 -9.69
C THR A 176 -12.02 4.38 -8.38
N GLN A 177 -13.28 4.02 -8.46
CA GLN A 177 -14.06 3.58 -7.30
C GLN A 177 -14.95 2.43 -7.74
N VAL A 178 -15.07 1.41 -6.90
CA VAL A 178 -15.92 0.25 -7.15
C VAL A 178 -16.79 0.00 -5.92
N THR A 179 -18.10 -0.09 -6.16
CA THR A 179 -19.08 -0.50 -5.15
C THR A 179 -19.53 -1.93 -5.47
N VAL A 180 -19.30 -2.83 -4.53
CA VAL A 180 -19.72 -4.24 -4.61
C VAL A 180 -20.97 -4.45 -3.77
N GLU A 181 -21.92 -5.16 -4.31
CA GLU A 181 -23.09 -5.66 -3.60
C GLU A 181 -22.79 -7.05 -3.03
N TYR A 182 -23.12 -7.23 -1.76
CA TYR A 182 -22.97 -8.49 -1.04
C TYR A 182 -24.33 -9.02 -0.60
N ASN A 183 -24.51 -10.35 -0.70
CA ASN A 183 -25.62 -11.08 -0.13
C ASN A 183 -25.08 -12.13 0.86
N ASP A 184 -25.39 -11.99 2.15
CA ASP A 184 -24.88 -12.85 3.22
C ASP A 184 -23.33 -13.02 3.11
N ASP A 185 -22.60 -11.90 3.02
CA ASP A 185 -21.13 -11.85 2.91
C ASP A 185 -20.52 -12.51 1.66
N LYS A 186 -21.33 -12.78 0.64
CA LYS A 186 -20.86 -13.24 -0.67
C LYS A 186 -21.05 -12.15 -1.72
N ILE A 187 -20.04 -11.98 -2.58
CA ILE A 187 -20.14 -11.08 -3.72
C ILE A 187 -21.34 -11.49 -4.59
N ALA A 188 -22.26 -10.57 -4.81
CA ALA A 188 -23.40 -10.77 -5.69
C ALA A 188 -23.18 -10.14 -7.06
N ARG A 189 -22.78 -8.86 -7.09
CA ARG A 189 -22.56 -8.09 -8.32
C ARG A 189 -21.81 -6.78 -8.03
N VAL A 190 -21.37 -6.11 -9.07
CA VAL A 190 -20.86 -4.73 -8.98
C VAL A 190 -22.05 -3.77 -9.17
N GLU A 191 -22.34 -2.98 -8.15
CA GLU A 191 -23.42 -1.98 -8.15
C GLU A 191 -23.01 -0.71 -8.90
N ALA A 192 -21.78 -0.21 -8.69
CA ALA A 192 -21.30 1.01 -9.33
C ALA A 192 -19.81 1.00 -9.61
N ILE A 193 -19.42 1.61 -10.72
CA ILE A 193 -18.04 1.86 -11.11
C ILE A 193 -17.92 3.34 -11.44
N VAL A 194 -16.94 4.02 -10.81
CA VAL A 194 -16.60 5.41 -11.14
C VAL A 194 -15.16 5.43 -11.64
N VAL A 195 -14.93 6.07 -12.79
CA VAL A 195 -13.60 6.34 -13.33
C VAL A 195 -13.50 7.84 -13.64
N SER A 196 -12.58 8.52 -12.97
CA SER A 196 -12.21 9.89 -13.29
C SER A 196 -10.80 9.88 -13.85
N THR A 197 -10.61 10.38 -15.06
CA THR A 197 -9.32 10.38 -15.74
C THR A 197 -9.02 11.73 -16.36
N GLN A 198 -7.82 12.23 -16.12
CA GLN A 198 -7.29 13.41 -16.77
C GLN A 198 -7.07 13.08 -18.25
N HIS A 199 -7.39 14.05 -19.12
CA HIS A 199 -7.34 13.87 -20.58
C HIS A 199 -6.92 15.14 -21.29
N ASP A 200 -6.54 14.99 -22.56
CA ASP A 200 -6.29 16.08 -23.49
C ASP A 200 -7.58 16.86 -23.80
N GLU A 201 -7.45 18.14 -24.10
CA GLU A 201 -8.57 19.01 -24.42
C GLU A 201 -9.27 18.64 -25.73
N SER A 202 -8.56 18.00 -26.65
CA SER A 202 -9.04 17.69 -28.01
C SER A 202 -10.07 16.56 -28.07
N VAL A 203 -10.18 15.70 -27.04
CA VAL A 203 -11.06 14.54 -27.03
C VAL A 203 -12.43 14.86 -26.43
N THR A 204 -13.50 14.28 -27.00
CA THR A 204 -14.87 14.48 -26.50
C THR A 204 -15.16 13.54 -25.32
N LEU A 205 -16.10 13.94 -24.44
CA LEU A 205 -16.53 13.10 -23.31
C LEU A 205 -17.19 11.79 -23.76
N GLU A 206 -17.90 11.81 -24.87
CA GLU A 206 -18.54 10.62 -25.47
C GLU A 206 -17.48 9.60 -25.85
N GLN A 207 -16.40 10.06 -26.49
CA GLN A 207 -15.27 9.20 -26.86
C GLN A 207 -14.58 8.63 -25.63
N ILE A 208 -14.30 9.46 -24.62
CA ILE A 208 -13.69 9.01 -23.35
C ILE A 208 -14.55 7.94 -22.69
N ARG A 209 -15.87 8.15 -22.60
CA ARG A 209 -16.80 7.19 -21.97
C ARG A 209 -16.82 5.86 -22.68
N ALA A 210 -16.89 5.88 -24.02
CA ALA A 210 -16.87 4.66 -24.83
C ALA A 210 -15.54 3.90 -24.67
N ASP A 211 -14.43 4.60 -24.75
CA ASP A 211 -13.10 3.99 -24.69
C ASP A 211 -12.78 3.45 -23.30
N ILE A 212 -13.08 4.19 -22.24
CA ILE A 212 -12.87 3.72 -20.86
C ILE A 212 -13.72 2.48 -20.57
N LYS A 213 -14.98 2.46 -21.01
CA LYS A 213 -15.80 1.27 -20.87
C LYS A 213 -15.14 0.06 -21.55
N LYS A 214 -14.77 0.21 -22.82
CA LYS A 214 -14.23 -0.86 -23.66
C LYS A 214 -12.83 -1.33 -23.28
N TYR A 215 -11.92 -0.40 -22.97
CA TYR A 215 -10.49 -0.71 -22.82
C TYR A 215 -10.02 -0.79 -21.37
N VAL A 216 -10.82 -0.28 -20.42
CA VAL A 216 -10.47 -0.27 -19.00
C VAL A 216 -11.44 -1.11 -18.17
N ILE A 217 -12.76 -0.88 -18.27
CA ILE A 217 -13.74 -1.53 -17.40
C ILE A 217 -13.98 -3.00 -17.83
N GLU A 218 -14.37 -3.22 -19.07
CA GLU A 218 -14.71 -4.57 -19.58
C GLU A 218 -13.57 -5.60 -19.46
N PRO A 219 -12.29 -5.24 -19.64
CA PRO A 219 -11.18 -6.19 -19.46
C PRO A 219 -10.84 -6.50 -17.99
N VAL A 220 -11.36 -5.73 -17.02
CA VAL A 220 -10.98 -5.81 -15.60
C VAL A 220 -12.07 -6.42 -14.75
N ILE A 221 -13.33 -6.01 -14.95
CA ILE A 221 -14.45 -6.48 -14.15
C ILE A 221 -15.06 -7.70 -14.85
N PRO A 222 -15.18 -8.85 -14.15
CA PRO A 222 -15.82 -10.04 -14.69
C PRO A 222 -17.23 -9.74 -15.20
N CYS A 223 -17.56 -10.20 -16.39
CA CYS A 223 -18.84 -9.90 -17.03
C CYS A 223 -20.05 -10.43 -16.23
N GLU A 224 -19.88 -11.51 -15.48
CA GLU A 224 -20.90 -12.09 -14.59
C GLU A 224 -21.23 -11.21 -13.38
N LEU A 225 -20.37 -10.25 -13.05
CA LEU A 225 -20.60 -9.28 -11.97
C LEU A 225 -21.23 -7.96 -12.46
N ILE A 226 -21.39 -7.79 -13.77
CA ILE A 226 -21.99 -6.58 -14.39
C ILE A 226 -23.34 -6.98 -14.98
N ASP A 227 -24.38 -6.21 -14.67
CA ASP A 227 -25.70 -6.35 -15.26
C ASP A 227 -26.24 -4.99 -15.75
N GLU A 228 -27.50 -4.99 -16.27
CA GLU A 228 -28.15 -3.78 -16.80
C GLU A 228 -28.37 -2.69 -15.73
N SER A 229 -28.36 -3.06 -14.45
CA SER A 229 -28.53 -2.13 -13.32
C SER A 229 -27.21 -1.56 -12.81
N THR A 230 -26.05 -2.07 -13.26
CA THR A 230 -24.74 -1.58 -12.88
C THR A 230 -24.52 -0.14 -13.37
N LYS A 231 -24.26 0.76 -12.44
CA LYS A 231 -24.04 2.18 -12.72
C LYS A 231 -22.58 2.44 -13.11
N ILE A 232 -22.35 2.96 -14.29
CA ILE A 232 -21.00 3.30 -14.77
C ILE A 232 -20.90 4.81 -14.97
N PHE A 233 -20.01 5.45 -14.21
CA PHE A 233 -19.76 6.87 -14.27
C PHE A 233 -18.32 7.11 -14.75
N VAL A 234 -18.15 7.72 -15.92
CA VAL A 234 -16.86 8.13 -16.46
C VAL A 234 -16.83 9.65 -16.59
N ASN A 235 -15.91 10.29 -15.91
CA ASN A 235 -15.81 11.75 -15.79
C ASN A 235 -17.20 12.40 -15.55
N PRO A 236 -17.88 12.07 -14.44
CA PRO A 236 -19.25 12.53 -14.19
C PRO A 236 -19.38 14.04 -14.06
N THR A 237 -18.30 14.71 -13.63
CA THR A 237 -18.22 16.18 -13.55
C THR A 237 -17.96 16.85 -14.89
N GLY A 238 -17.69 16.07 -15.96
CA GLY A 238 -17.38 16.57 -17.29
C GLY A 238 -15.89 16.64 -17.57
N ARG A 239 -15.40 17.81 -17.99
CA ARG A 239 -14.00 18.03 -18.40
C ARG A 239 -13.02 17.88 -17.23
N PHE A 240 -11.96 17.07 -17.44
CA PHE A 240 -10.86 16.88 -16.50
C PHE A 240 -9.50 17.05 -17.24
N VAL A 241 -9.20 18.25 -17.68
CA VAL A 241 -7.95 18.61 -18.39
C VAL A 241 -6.88 19.06 -17.40
N ILE A 242 -7.25 19.90 -16.42
CA ILE A 242 -6.35 20.32 -15.34
C ILE A 242 -6.37 19.25 -14.25
N GLY A 243 -5.22 18.64 -13.98
CA GLY A 243 -5.04 17.60 -12.99
C GLY A 243 -3.57 17.48 -12.57
N GLY A 244 -3.26 16.41 -11.83
CA GLY A 244 -1.93 16.24 -11.26
C GLY A 244 -1.57 17.36 -10.27
N PRO A 245 -0.27 17.64 -10.04
CA PRO A 245 0.19 18.64 -9.08
C PRO A 245 -0.26 20.08 -9.34
N VAL A 246 -0.76 20.37 -10.54
CA VAL A 246 -1.35 21.68 -10.88
C VAL A 246 -2.79 21.79 -10.40
N GLY A 247 -3.51 20.67 -10.40
CA GLY A 247 -4.91 20.63 -9.96
C GLY A 247 -5.05 20.51 -8.44
N ASP A 248 -4.16 19.74 -7.81
CA ASP A 248 -4.18 19.49 -6.36
C ASP A 248 -2.76 19.16 -5.87
N SER A 249 -2.45 19.58 -4.64
CA SER A 249 -1.16 19.27 -4.01
C SER A 249 -1.11 17.84 -3.52
N GLY A 250 0.07 17.20 -3.59
CA GLY A 250 0.33 15.86 -3.04
C GLY A 250 1.25 15.88 -1.84
N LEU A 251 1.12 14.86 -1.02
CA LEU A 251 1.99 14.59 0.12
C LEU A 251 2.11 13.07 0.33
N THR A 252 3.31 12.60 0.68
CA THR A 252 3.55 11.20 1.07
C THR A 252 2.63 10.80 2.23
N GLY A 253 2.02 9.60 2.13
CA GLY A 253 1.21 9.04 3.20
C GLY A 253 -0.22 9.58 3.31
N ARG A 254 -0.76 10.20 2.27
CA ARG A 254 -2.16 10.67 2.23
C ARG A 254 -3.13 9.71 1.54
N LYS A 255 -2.67 8.53 1.13
CA LYS A 255 -3.51 7.49 0.50
C LYS A 255 -3.41 6.16 1.24
N ILE A 256 -3.32 6.20 2.58
CA ILE A 256 -3.07 5.04 3.43
C ILE A 256 -4.17 3.96 3.34
N ILE A 257 -5.40 4.34 3.07
CA ILE A 257 -6.51 3.39 2.87
C ILE A 257 -6.44 2.72 1.49
N VAL A 258 -6.02 3.48 0.46
CA VAL A 258 -5.69 2.93 -0.87
C VAL A 258 -4.49 1.98 -0.78
N ASP A 259 -3.50 2.30 0.03
CA ASP A 259 -2.29 1.48 0.22
C ASP A 259 -2.58 0.13 0.89
N THR A 260 -3.70 0.00 1.60
CA THR A 260 -4.04 -1.16 2.41
C THR A 260 -5.27 -1.90 1.88
N TYR A 261 -6.41 -1.79 2.53
CA TYR A 261 -7.57 -2.68 2.27
C TYR A 261 -8.84 -1.94 1.84
N GLY A 262 -8.72 -0.66 1.42
CA GLY A 262 -9.87 0.11 0.90
C GLY A 262 -11.00 0.33 1.89
N GLY A 263 -10.70 0.27 3.19
CA GLY A 263 -11.68 0.46 4.26
C GLY A 263 -12.27 -0.81 4.88
N PHE A 264 -11.93 -2.00 4.36
CA PHE A 264 -12.40 -3.28 4.92
C PHE A 264 -11.79 -3.61 6.28
N SER A 265 -10.56 -3.18 6.54
CA SER A 265 -9.85 -3.35 7.80
C SER A 265 -9.72 -2.02 8.52
N ARG A 266 -9.54 -2.10 9.84
CA ARG A 266 -9.06 -0.98 10.63
C ARG A 266 -7.69 -0.53 10.12
N HIS A 267 -7.27 0.69 10.48
CA HIS A 267 -5.97 1.24 10.13
C HIS A 267 -5.37 1.97 11.33
N GLY A 268 -4.08 1.80 11.58
CA GLY A 268 -3.37 2.44 12.69
C GLY A 268 -2.98 3.91 12.46
N GLY A 269 -3.07 4.37 11.21
CA GLY A 269 -2.74 5.75 10.81
C GLY A 269 -1.34 5.92 10.24
N GLY A 270 -0.43 4.93 10.39
CA GLY A 270 0.94 4.99 9.89
C GLY A 270 1.03 4.87 8.36
N ALA A 271 1.76 5.75 7.71
CA ALA A 271 2.10 5.66 6.29
C ALA A 271 3.30 4.72 6.07
N PHE A 272 3.41 4.12 4.89
CA PHE A 272 4.47 3.18 4.52
C PHE A 272 5.61 3.85 3.76
N SER A 273 5.28 4.56 2.68
CA SER A 273 6.26 5.09 1.73
C SER A 273 7.27 6.03 2.40
N GLY A 274 8.51 5.92 1.98
CA GLY A 274 9.63 6.71 2.51
C GLY A 274 10.22 6.23 3.83
N LYS A 275 9.66 5.19 4.46
CA LYS A 275 10.12 4.63 5.73
C LYS A 275 10.93 3.36 5.52
N ASP A 276 12.12 3.27 6.12
CA ASP A 276 12.91 2.03 6.15
C ASP A 276 12.27 0.97 7.07
N PRO A 277 12.67 -0.31 6.97
CA PRO A 277 12.03 -1.41 7.70
C PRO A 277 12.11 -1.35 9.23
N THR A 278 12.94 -0.48 9.82
CA THR A 278 12.98 -0.31 11.27
C THR A 278 11.75 0.41 11.81
N LYS A 279 11.01 1.10 10.95
CA LYS A 279 9.75 1.75 11.26
C LYS A 279 8.63 0.71 11.25
N VAL A 280 8.09 0.42 12.43
CA VAL A 280 7.03 -0.60 12.63
C VAL A 280 5.73 -0.27 11.88
N ASP A 281 5.45 1.00 11.61
CA ASP A 281 4.34 1.41 10.74
C ASP A 281 4.33 0.63 9.43
N ARG A 282 5.50 0.40 8.85
CA ARG A 282 5.67 -0.37 7.61
C ARG A 282 5.88 -1.85 7.89
N SER A 283 6.92 -2.21 8.61
CA SER A 283 7.32 -3.61 8.81
C SER A 283 6.28 -4.44 9.53
N ALA A 284 5.68 -3.91 10.59
CA ALA A 284 4.66 -4.64 11.34
C ALA A 284 3.30 -4.70 10.62
N ALA A 285 2.96 -3.70 9.79
CA ALA A 285 1.78 -3.79 8.93
C ALA A 285 1.95 -4.90 7.86
N TYR A 286 3.14 -5.06 7.29
CA TYR A 286 3.44 -6.16 6.38
C TYR A 286 3.43 -7.52 7.10
N ALA A 287 3.99 -7.59 8.32
CA ALA A 287 3.93 -8.80 9.14
C ALA A 287 2.48 -9.16 9.50
N ALA A 288 1.65 -8.20 9.87
CA ALA A 288 0.24 -8.41 10.14
C ALA A 288 -0.52 -8.93 8.91
N ARG A 289 -0.22 -8.38 7.71
CA ARG A 289 -0.75 -8.93 6.44
C ARG A 289 -0.30 -10.37 6.22
N TYR A 290 0.98 -10.66 6.41
CA TYR A 290 1.54 -11.99 6.26
C TYR A 290 0.85 -13.00 7.17
N VAL A 291 0.63 -12.65 8.44
CA VAL A 291 -0.10 -13.48 9.40
C VAL A 291 -1.54 -13.72 8.95
N ALA A 292 -2.30 -12.63 8.66
CA ALA A 292 -3.69 -12.73 8.24
C ALA A 292 -3.83 -13.57 6.96
N LYS A 293 -2.94 -13.37 6.00
CA LYS A 293 -2.95 -14.12 4.74
C LYS A 293 -2.67 -15.60 4.93
N ASN A 294 -1.76 -15.98 5.83
CA ASN A 294 -1.49 -17.38 6.14
C ASN A 294 -2.66 -18.04 6.87
N ILE A 295 -3.38 -17.35 7.77
CA ILE A 295 -4.59 -17.87 8.42
C ILE A 295 -5.68 -18.18 7.39
N VAL A 296 -5.96 -17.23 6.49
CA VAL A 296 -6.99 -17.43 5.45
C VAL A 296 -6.52 -18.44 4.40
N GLY A 297 -5.26 -18.37 3.96
CA GLY A 297 -4.67 -19.32 3.02
C GLY A 297 -4.60 -20.76 3.53
N ALA A 298 -4.55 -20.95 4.86
CA ALA A 298 -4.64 -22.26 5.50
C ALA A 298 -6.08 -22.81 5.57
N GLY A 299 -7.08 -22.01 5.20
CA GLY A 299 -8.49 -22.37 5.34
C GLY A 299 -9.00 -22.36 6.80
N ILE A 300 -8.26 -21.77 7.73
CA ILE A 300 -8.61 -21.66 9.15
C ILE A 300 -9.74 -20.66 9.38
N ALA A 301 -9.76 -19.59 8.60
CA ALA A 301 -10.84 -18.60 8.61
C ALA A 301 -11.09 -18.09 7.17
N ARG A 302 -12.31 -17.60 6.89
CA ARG A 302 -12.62 -16.94 5.62
C ARG A 302 -12.24 -15.47 5.60
N LYS A 303 -12.19 -14.84 6.78
CA LYS A 303 -11.79 -13.44 7.00
C LYS A 303 -10.90 -13.40 8.24
N CYS A 304 -9.87 -12.61 8.21
CA CYS A 304 -8.98 -12.45 9.35
C CYS A 304 -8.41 -11.03 9.38
N GLU A 305 -8.56 -10.36 10.52
CA GLU A 305 -7.86 -9.13 10.85
C GLU A 305 -6.87 -9.38 11.99
N VAL A 306 -5.68 -8.86 11.86
CA VAL A 306 -4.62 -8.96 12.87
C VAL A 306 -4.21 -7.55 13.29
N GLN A 307 -4.20 -7.26 14.58
CA GLN A 307 -3.61 -6.05 15.15
C GLN A 307 -2.32 -6.39 15.88
N LEU A 308 -1.29 -5.63 15.59
CA LEU A 308 -0.04 -5.60 16.34
C LEU A 308 0.12 -4.22 16.98
N ALA A 309 0.53 -4.16 18.24
CA ALA A 309 0.81 -2.90 18.92
C ALA A 309 2.20 -2.92 19.54
N TYR A 310 2.90 -1.80 19.46
CA TYR A 310 4.25 -1.63 19.99
C TYR A 310 4.37 -0.39 20.86
N ALA A 311 5.31 -0.42 21.79
CA ALA A 311 5.82 0.74 22.50
C ALA A 311 7.21 1.10 21.95
N ILE A 312 7.52 2.39 21.83
CA ILE A 312 8.83 2.84 21.35
C ILE A 312 9.96 2.24 22.20
N GLY A 313 11.00 1.75 21.55
CA GLY A 313 12.16 1.14 22.20
C GLY A 313 11.93 -0.25 22.80
N VAL A 314 10.74 -0.84 22.70
CA VAL A 314 10.42 -2.20 23.15
C VAL A 314 10.41 -3.15 21.95
N ALA A 315 11.08 -4.30 22.07
CA ALA A 315 11.15 -5.27 20.97
C ALA A 315 9.89 -6.13 20.87
N LYS A 316 9.38 -6.63 21.99
CA LYS A 316 8.18 -7.48 22.00
C LYS A 316 6.92 -6.62 21.74
N PRO A 317 5.97 -7.07 20.88
CA PRO A 317 4.70 -6.38 20.77
C PRO A 317 3.98 -6.36 22.13
N VAL A 318 3.39 -5.21 22.48
CA VAL A 318 2.60 -5.07 23.73
C VAL A 318 1.25 -5.78 23.64
N SER A 319 0.74 -5.99 22.42
CA SER A 319 -0.44 -6.83 22.18
C SER A 319 -0.43 -7.42 20.76
N VAL A 320 -1.00 -8.62 20.66
CA VAL A 320 -1.35 -9.30 19.40
C VAL A 320 -2.82 -9.67 19.51
N PHE A 321 -3.63 -9.13 18.61
CA PHE A 321 -5.07 -9.43 18.56
C PHE A 321 -5.41 -9.99 17.18
N VAL A 322 -6.25 -11.03 17.16
CA VAL A 322 -6.72 -11.68 15.94
C VAL A 322 -8.24 -11.73 15.98
N ASP A 323 -8.88 -11.30 14.90
CA ASP A 323 -10.34 -11.38 14.74
C ASP A 323 -10.67 -12.11 13.43
N SER A 324 -11.35 -13.24 13.58
CA SER A 324 -11.85 -14.03 12.45
C SER A 324 -13.25 -13.63 12.00
N PHE A 325 -13.88 -12.63 12.63
CA PHE A 325 -15.27 -12.21 12.36
C PHE A 325 -16.29 -13.37 12.46
N GLY A 326 -16.01 -14.36 13.31
CA GLY A 326 -16.84 -15.55 13.47
C GLY A 326 -16.80 -16.49 12.26
N THR A 327 -15.83 -16.39 11.37
CA THR A 327 -15.68 -17.26 10.19
C THR A 327 -14.73 -18.44 10.42
N SER A 328 -14.20 -18.60 11.62
CA SER A 328 -13.35 -19.71 12.05
C SER A 328 -14.08 -20.62 13.03
N GLU A 329 -13.67 -21.89 13.11
CA GLU A 329 -14.07 -22.83 14.16
C GLU A 329 -13.30 -22.57 15.46
N TYR A 330 -12.18 -21.83 15.39
CA TYR A 330 -11.34 -21.48 16.54
C TYR A 330 -11.74 -20.12 17.09
N THR A 331 -11.58 -19.96 18.40
CA THR A 331 -11.75 -18.65 19.05
C THR A 331 -10.63 -17.68 18.67
N ASN A 332 -10.89 -16.38 18.79
CA ASN A 332 -9.89 -15.36 18.53
C ASN A 332 -8.65 -15.51 19.45
N GLU A 333 -8.83 -16.00 20.68
CA GLU A 333 -7.74 -16.30 21.62
C GLU A 333 -6.86 -17.46 21.14
N GLU A 334 -7.46 -18.59 20.73
CA GLU A 334 -6.73 -19.73 20.17
C GLU A 334 -5.95 -19.34 18.91
N LEU A 335 -6.53 -18.48 18.04
CA LEU A 335 -5.85 -17.95 16.86
C LEU A 335 -4.66 -17.07 17.26
N ALA A 336 -4.81 -16.17 18.23
CA ALA A 336 -3.73 -15.33 18.73
C ALA A 336 -2.59 -16.15 19.34
N ASP A 337 -2.93 -17.20 20.10
CA ASP A 337 -1.94 -18.14 20.68
C ASP A 337 -1.17 -18.90 19.59
N ALA A 338 -1.87 -19.34 18.54
CA ALA A 338 -1.21 -20.00 17.40
C ALA A 338 -0.28 -19.03 16.65
N VAL A 339 -0.71 -17.79 16.46
CA VAL A 339 0.12 -16.73 15.86
C VAL A 339 1.40 -16.51 16.67
N ASN A 340 1.28 -16.35 17.99
CA ASN A 340 2.44 -16.16 18.87
C ASN A 340 3.41 -17.36 18.90
N LYS A 341 2.94 -18.57 18.60
CA LYS A 341 3.78 -19.77 18.49
C LYS A 341 4.52 -19.87 17.16
N VAL A 342 3.91 -19.38 16.07
CA VAL A 342 4.40 -19.57 14.69
C VAL A 342 5.22 -18.40 14.21
N PHE A 343 4.88 -17.17 14.63
CA PHE A 343 5.50 -15.95 14.15
C PHE A 343 6.26 -15.23 15.25
N ASP A 344 7.50 -14.86 14.96
CA ASP A 344 8.24 -13.92 15.80
C ASP A 344 7.96 -12.50 15.30
N LEU A 345 7.19 -11.75 16.10
CA LEU A 345 6.70 -10.43 15.74
C LEU A 345 7.55 -9.28 16.29
N ARG A 346 8.79 -9.58 16.76
CA ARG A 346 9.76 -8.55 17.10
C ARG A 346 10.27 -7.84 15.84
N PRO A 347 10.53 -6.51 15.85
CA PRO A 347 10.94 -5.77 14.65
C PRO A 347 12.13 -6.41 13.91
N ALA A 348 13.20 -6.81 14.63
CA ALA A 348 14.36 -7.44 14.00
C ALA A 348 14.02 -8.78 13.32
N ALA A 349 13.17 -9.60 13.96
CA ALA A 349 12.72 -10.87 13.40
C ALA A 349 11.84 -10.67 12.15
N ILE A 350 10.96 -9.68 12.16
CA ILE A 350 10.13 -9.32 11.00
C ILE A 350 11.02 -8.90 9.83
N ILE A 351 11.99 -8.00 10.06
CA ILE A 351 12.89 -7.51 9.04
C ILE A 351 13.65 -8.67 8.38
N GLU A 352 14.16 -9.60 9.16
CA GLU A 352 14.91 -10.75 8.67
C GLU A 352 14.01 -11.77 7.97
N SER A 353 12.92 -12.22 8.61
CA SER A 353 12.04 -13.25 8.06
C SER A 353 11.34 -12.84 6.77
N LEU A 354 11.00 -11.57 6.64
CA LEU A 354 10.40 -11.00 5.43
C LEU A 354 11.44 -10.39 4.46
N ASN A 355 12.73 -10.49 4.77
CA ASN A 355 13.82 -9.94 3.96
C ASN A 355 13.59 -8.48 3.54
N LEU A 356 13.15 -7.63 4.46
CA LEU A 356 12.67 -6.29 4.14
C LEU A 356 13.79 -5.34 3.70
N ARG A 357 15.04 -5.60 4.07
CA ARG A 357 16.19 -4.77 3.65
C ARG A 357 16.60 -4.97 2.19
N ASP A 358 16.18 -6.08 1.58
CA ASP A 358 16.43 -6.39 0.15
C ASP A 358 15.20 -6.15 -0.72
N THR A 359 14.09 -5.77 -0.13
CA THR A 359 12.85 -5.46 -0.85
C THR A 359 12.98 -4.17 -1.64
N LYS A 360 12.46 -4.14 -2.85
CA LYS A 360 12.24 -2.91 -3.63
C LYS A 360 10.84 -2.39 -3.33
N TYR A 361 10.77 -1.21 -2.74
CA TYR A 361 9.51 -0.63 -2.23
C TYR A 361 8.75 0.21 -3.24
N ARG A 362 9.45 0.93 -4.12
CA ARG A 362 8.81 1.79 -5.12
C ARG A 362 7.69 1.10 -5.93
N PRO A 363 7.81 -0.17 -6.37
CA PRO A 363 6.74 -0.84 -7.09
C PRO A 363 5.43 -1.00 -6.29
N THR A 364 5.49 -0.99 -4.96
CA THR A 364 4.31 -1.07 -4.08
C THR A 364 3.67 0.29 -3.80
N ALA A 365 4.39 1.39 -4.02
CA ALA A 365 3.93 2.74 -3.73
C ALA A 365 2.74 3.22 -4.60
N ALA A 366 2.32 2.44 -5.60
CA ALA A 366 1.12 2.67 -6.39
C ALA A 366 0.33 1.37 -6.53
N TYR A 367 -1.01 1.48 -6.57
CA TYR A 367 -1.94 0.35 -6.72
C TYR A 367 -1.96 -0.62 -5.52
N GLY A 368 -1.66 -0.12 -4.32
CA GLY A 368 -1.68 -0.85 -3.05
C GLY A 368 -0.39 -1.63 -2.75
N HIS A 369 -0.12 -1.80 -1.45
CA HIS A 369 1.01 -2.57 -0.95
C HIS A 369 0.65 -4.05 -0.74
N MET A 370 -0.65 -4.37 -0.64
CA MET A 370 -1.18 -5.70 -0.35
C MET A 370 -1.82 -6.32 -1.59
N GLY A 371 -1.83 -7.68 -1.66
CA GLY A 371 -2.36 -8.40 -2.80
C GLY A 371 -1.46 -8.30 -4.06
N ARG A 372 -0.14 -8.12 -3.86
CA ARG A 372 0.83 -7.85 -4.92
C ARG A 372 1.79 -9.03 -5.16
N GLU A 373 1.22 -10.23 -5.30
CA GLU A 373 1.99 -11.47 -5.52
C GLU A 373 2.89 -11.39 -6.76
N GLU A 374 2.46 -10.65 -7.78
CA GLU A 374 3.23 -10.46 -9.01
C GLU A 374 4.56 -9.71 -8.81
N LEU A 375 4.72 -9.02 -7.70
CA LEU A 375 5.97 -8.35 -7.32
C LEU A 375 6.92 -9.26 -6.53
N GLY A 376 6.48 -10.46 -6.15
CA GLY A 376 7.28 -11.41 -5.37
C GLY A 376 7.58 -10.95 -3.94
N VAL A 377 6.79 -10.03 -3.40
CA VAL A 377 6.98 -9.49 -2.04
C VAL A 377 6.70 -10.55 -0.99
N SER A 378 7.53 -10.56 0.05
CA SER A 378 7.56 -11.65 1.04
C SER A 378 6.30 -11.75 1.90
N TRP A 379 5.65 -10.64 2.20
CA TRP A 379 4.43 -10.61 3.02
C TRP A 379 3.18 -11.14 2.31
N GLU A 380 3.28 -11.48 1.03
CA GLU A 380 2.22 -12.15 0.28
C GLU A 380 2.39 -13.67 0.19
N LYS A 381 3.43 -14.25 0.80
CA LYS A 381 3.63 -15.70 0.86
C LYS A 381 2.64 -16.36 1.83
N THR A 382 2.28 -17.62 1.53
CA THR A 382 1.43 -18.48 2.36
C THR A 382 2.17 -19.72 2.84
N ASP A 383 3.44 -19.56 3.20
CA ASP A 383 4.38 -20.64 3.55
C ASP A 383 4.34 -21.07 5.03
N LYS A 384 3.46 -20.45 5.85
CA LYS A 384 3.24 -20.78 7.27
C LYS A 384 1.92 -21.53 7.52
N THR A 385 1.19 -21.91 6.48
CA THR A 385 -0.11 -22.58 6.58
C THR A 385 -0.06 -23.87 7.35
N GLU A 386 0.93 -24.74 7.08
CA GLU A 386 1.08 -26.02 7.77
C GLU A 386 1.52 -25.89 9.24
N GLU A 387 2.36 -24.89 9.53
CA GLU A 387 2.77 -24.58 10.90
C GLU A 387 1.57 -24.10 11.73
N LEU A 388 0.70 -23.25 11.15
CA LEU A 388 -0.52 -22.78 11.81
C LEU A 388 -1.51 -23.93 12.05
N LYS A 389 -1.75 -24.78 11.06
CA LYS A 389 -2.59 -25.97 11.22
C LYS A 389 -2.09 -26.87 12.35
N LYS A 390 -0.77 -27.09 12.41
CA LYS A 390 -0.16 -27.88 13.48
C LYS A 390 -0.32 -27.21 14.85
N ALA A 391 -0.14 -25.90 14.94
CA ALA A 391 -0.29 -25.15 16.19
C ALA A 391 -1.71 -25.19 16.75
N LEU A 392 -2.72 -25.26 15.86
CA LEU A 392 -4.14 -25.37 16.18
C LEU A 392 -4.64 -26.82 16.27
N ASN A 393 -3.77 -27.82 16.04
CA ASN A 393 -4.15 -29.24 15.98
C ASN A 393 -5.28 -29.51 14.95
N VAL A 394 -5.26 -28.82 13.81
CA VAL A 394 -6.19 -29.06 12.70
C VAL A 394 -6.04 -30.51 12.24
N LYS A 395 -7.15 -31.24 12.18
CA LYS A 395 -7.19 -32.66 11.80
C LYS A 395 -7.19 -32.84 10.28
#